data_1c6937062de522bda2f1cd6d111b60d6
#
_entry.id   1c6937062de522bda2f1cd6d111b60d6
#
_cell.length_a   1.000
_cell.length_b   1.000
_cell.length_c   1.000
_cell.angle_alpha   90.00
_cell.angle_beta   90.00
_cell.angle_gamma   90.00
#
_symmetry.space_group_name_H-M   'P 1'
#
loop_
_entity.id
_entity.type
_entity.pdbx_description
1 polymer ?
#
loop_
_entity_poly.entity_id
_entity_poly.type
_entity_poly.pdbx_seq_one_letter_code
_entity_poly.pdbx_strand_id
1 'polypeptide(L)'
;ALVEKLFDAARYNVISATGINPPNLQGIWGATMTPPWSGDYTTNGNLPVVVSHYLQANTPELMLPLFDRLEAYMEDFKVNARELFNCQGIHVPSRFSSHGLNNHFDATWPMTFWLAGAAWYSLFYYDYYMYTLDKDFLRERALPFMEQAALFYEDFLKEGNDGKYIFNPSYSPENNPANSSSQACVNATMDVMAANGLLRSVIEASQILGVNQ
;
A
#
# COMPACT_ATOMS: atom_id res chain seq x y z
N ALA A 1 -7.48 -8.05 -32.72
CA ALA A 1 -6.01 -8.01 -33.00
C ALA A 1 -5.21 -8.47 -31.78
N LEU A 2 -3.84 -8.42 -31.86
CA LEU A 2 -3.00 -8.91 -30.76
C LEU A 2 -3.24 -8.17 -29.44
N VAL A 3 -3.31 -6.85 -29.49
CA VAL A 3 -3.56 -6.00 -28.30
C VAL A 3 -4.89 -6.36 -27.63
N GLU A 4 -5.94 -6.53 -28.38
CA GLU A 4 -7.25 -6.96 -27.90
C GLU A 4 -7.16 -8.32 -27.17
N LYS A 5 -6.51 -9.32 -27.82
CA LYS A 5 -6.32 -10.64 -27.20
C LYS A 5 -5.52 -10.57 -25.91
N LEU A 6 -4.49 -9.71 -25.83
CA LEU A 6 -3.69 -9.53 -24.63
C LEU A 6 -4.53 -8.86 -23.52
N PHE A 7 -5.33 -7.85 -23.87
CA PHE A 7 -6.24 -7.20 -22.93
C PHE A 7 -7.27 -8.19 -22.38
N ASP A 8 -7.94 -8.94 -23.25
CA ASP A 8 -8.95 -9.94 -22.85
C ASP A 8 -8.33 -11.04 -21.98
N ALA A 9 -7.12 -11.52 -22.35
CA ALA A 9 -6.42 -12.54 -21.56
C ALA A 9 -6.00 -12.01 -20.18
N ALA A 10 -5.48 -10.78 -20.11
CA ALA A 10 -5.11 -10.16 -18.84
C ALA A 10 -6.35 -9.96 -17.95
N ARG A 11 -7.44 -9.45 -18.51
CA ARG A 11 -8.71 -9.27 -17.81
C ARG A 11 -9.27 -10.61 -17.31
N TYR A 12 -9.26 -11.65 -18.11
CA TYR A 12 -9.66 -12.99 -17.70
C TYR A 12 -8.82 -13.51 -16.52
N ASN A 13 -7.51 -13.31 -16.58
CA ASN A 13 -6.60 -13.75 -15.52
C ASN A 13 -6.90 -13.04 -14.19
N VAL A 14 -7.07 -11.72 -14.18
CA VAL A 14 -7.34 -11.00 -12.93
C VAL A 14 -8.71 -11.31 -12.36
N ILE A 15 -9.74 -11.47 -13.19
CA ILE A 15 -11.07 -11.92 -12.77
C ILE A 15 -10.98 -13.31 -12.14
N SER A 16 -10.23 -14.23 -12.76
CA SER A 16 -10.07 -15.60 -12.27
C SER A 16 -9.24 -15.67 -10.97
N ALA A 17 -8.31 -14.73 -10.76
CA ALA A 17 -7.43 -14.70 -9.60
C ALA A 17 -8.00 -13.93 -8.41
N THR A 18 -9.06 -13.12 -8.62
CA THR A 18 -9.70 -12.31 -7.59
C THR A 18 -11.01 -12.98 -7.15
N GLY A 19 -11.19 -13.16 -5.86
CA GLY A 19 -12.39 -13.75 -5.27
C GLY A 19 -12.75 -13.03 -3.96
N ILE A 20 -12.92 -13.76 -2.87
CA ILE A 20 -13.07 -13.17 -1.52
C ILE A 20 -11.79 -12.45 -1.11
N ASN A 21 -10.66 -12.89 -1.65
CA ASN A 21 -9.35 -12.28 -1.43
C ASN A 21 -8.83 -11.64 -2.72
N PRO A 22 -7.97 -10.62 -2.63
CA PRO A 22 -7.20 -10.16 -3.78
C PRO A 22 -6.23 -11.27 -4.24
N PRO A 23 -5.69 -11.21 -5.47
CA PRO A 23 -4.67 -12.15 -5.91
C PRO A 23 -3.42 -12.03 -5.05
N ASN A 24 -2.82 -13.15 -4.67
CA ASN A 24 -1.51 -13.16 -4.05
C ASN A 24 -0.39 -12.99 -5.10
N LEU A 25 0.87 -13.17 -4.70
CA LEU A 25 2.03 -12.99 -5.60
C LEU A 25 1.92 -13.80 -6.90
N GLN A 26 1.44 -15.04 -6.84
CA GLN A 26 1.25 -15.92 -8.01
C GLN A 26 -0.21 -15.95 -8.52
N GLY A 27 -1.09 -15.11 -8.02
CA GLY A 27 -2.52 -15.26 -8.25
C GLY A 27 -3.02 -16.60 -7.66
N ILE A 28 -3.71 -17.39 -8.46
CA ILE A 28 -4.17 -18.75 -8.07
C ILE A 28 -3.27 -19.87 -8.62
N TRP A 29 -2.17 -19.51 -9.31
CA TRP A 29 -1.36 -20.46 -10.08
C TRP A 29 -0.07 -20.91 -9.36
N GLY A 30 -0.06 -20.94 -8.03
CA GLY A 30 1.07 -21.43 -7.26
C GLY A 30 1.41 -22.91 -7.52
N ALA A 31 0.40 -23.72 -7.75
CA ALA A 31 0.47 -25.14 -8.17
C ALA A 31 1.39 -26.04 -7.30
N THR A 32 1.75 -25.60 -6.09
CA THR A 32 2.63 -26.31 -5.17
C THR A 32 2.32 -25.92 -3.73
N MET A 33 2.62 -26.80 -2.76
CA MET A 33 2.51 -26.48 -1.33
C MET A 33 3.64 -25.58 -0.82
N THR A 34 4.68 -25.37 -1.62
CA THR A 34 5.83 -24.53 -1.32
C THR A 34 6.07 -23.55 -2.45
N PRO A 35 5.14 -22.60 -2.70
CA PRO A 35 5.29 -21.63 -3.78
C PRO A 35 6.45 -20.68 -3.48
N PRO A 36 7.06 -20.08 -4.52
CA PRO A 36 8.04 -19.01 -4.34
C PRO A 36 7.47 -17.90 -3.44
N TRP A 37 8.33 -17.35 -2.55
CA TRP A 37 7.97 -16.30 -1.60
C TRP A 37 6.75 -16.66 -0.71
N SER A 38 6.55 -17.96 -0.46
CA SER A 38 5.44 -18.50 0.34
C SER A 38 4.03 -18.15 -0.19
N GLY A 39 3.90 -17.67 -1.42
CA GLY A 39 2.64 -17.23 -2.00
C GLY A 39 1.99 -16.07 -1.24
N ASP A 40 2.78 -15.19 -0.66
CA ASP A 40 2.30 -14.06 0.15
C ASP A 40 1.64 -12.93 -0.67
N TYR A 41 1.13 -11.93 0.03
CA TYR A 41 0.72 -10.65 -0.54
C TYR A 41 1.92 -9.71 -0.52
N THR A 42 2.60 -9.59 -1.64
CA THR A 42 3.78 -8.73 -1.78
C THR A 42 3.32 -7.31 -2.07
N THR A 43 3.32 -6.48 -1.04
CA THR A 43 2.68 -5.16 -1.02
C THR A 43 3.53 -4.05 -1.59
N ASN A 44 4.85 -4.25 -1.69
CA ASN A 44 5.79 -3.22 -2.10
C ASN A 44 5.96 -3.06 -3.63
N GLY A 45 5.16 -3.77 -4.41
CA GLY A 45 5.22 -3.67 -5.88
C GLY A 45 4.26 -4.62 -6.58
N ASN A 46 4.34 -5.92 -6.30
CA ASN A 46 3.61 -6.95 -7.07
C ASN A 46 2.09 -6.80 -6.96
N LEU A 47 1.55 -6.73 -5.75
CA LEU A 47 0.11 -6.56 -5.56
C LEU A 47 -0.40 -5.20 -6.08
N PRO A 48 0.24 -4.04 -5.79
CA PRO A 48 -0.13 -2.78 -6.41
C PRO A 48 -0.14 -2.81 -7.94
N VAL A 49 0.85 -3.44 -8.57
CA VAL A 49 0.92 -3.54 -10.04
C VAL A 49 -0.24 -4.38 -10.59
N VAL A 50 -0.57 -5.51 -9.95
CA VAL A 50 -1.68 -6.36 -10.37
C VAL A 50 -3.01 -5.61 -10.33
N VAL A 51 -3.28 -4.84 -9.28
CA VAL A 51 -4.57 -4.15 -9.12
C VAL A 51 -4.65 -2.80 -9.84
N SER A 52 -3.51 -2.23 -10.25
CA SER A 52 -3.42 -0.87 -10.79
C SER A 52 -4.29 -0.61 -12.01
N HIS A 53 -4.65 -1.62 -12.77
CA HIS A 53 -5.46 -1.49 -14.00
C HIS A 53 -6.96 -1.80 -13.81
N TYR A 54 -7.40 -2.23 -12.63
CA TYR A 54 -8.77 -2.67 -12.40
C TYR A 54 -9.80 -1.57 -12.69
N LEU A 55 -9.53 -0.36 -12.24
CA LEU A 55 -10.42 0.78 -12.46
C LEU A 55 -10.47 1.18 -13.94
N GLN A 56 -9.32 1.27 -14.60
CA GLN A 56 -9.21 1.61 -16.02
C GLN A 56 -9.82 0.53 -16.93
N ALA A 57 -9.80 -0.75 -16.49
CA ALA A 57 -10.42 -1.86 -17.21
C ALA A 57 -11.92 -1.99 -16.95
N ASN A 58 -12.54 -1.04 -16.24
CA ASN A 58 -13.94 -1.08 -15.84
C ASN A 58 -14.32 -2.35 -15.05
N THR A 59 -13.50 -2.65 -14.03
CA THR A 59 -13.72 -3.74 -13.08
C THR A 59 -13.50 -3.25 -11.64
N PRO A 60 -14.18 -2.15 -11.20
CA PRO A 60 -13.97 -1.59 -9.87
C PRO A 60 -14.32 -2.57 -8.75
N GLU A 61 -15.25 -3.48 -8.99
CA GLU A 61 -15.64 -4.52 -8.04
C GLU A 61 -14.49 -5.44 -7.62
N LEU A 62 -13.47 -5.59 -8.46
CA LEU A 62 -12.28 -6.39 -8.14
C LEU A 62 -11.33 -5.70 -7.15
N MET A 63 -11.53 -4.40 -6.88
CA MET A 63 -10.81 -3.67 -5.83
C MET A 63 -11.33 -3.99 -4.43
N LEU A 64 -12.61 -4.33 -4.28
CA LEU A 64 -13.24 -4.52 -2.98
C LEU A 64 -12.55 -5.59 -2.12
N PRO A 65 -12.18 -6.78 -2.64
CA PRO A 65 -11.44 -7.78 -1.88
C PRO A 65 -10.09 -7.28 -1.35
N LEU A 66 -9.43 -6.35 -2.05
CA LEU A 66 -8.20 -5.73 -1.57
C LEU A 66 -8.49 -4.85 -0.34
N PHE A 67 -9.50 -3.99 -0.43
CA PHE A 67 -9.89 -3.12 0.68
C PHE A 67 -10.36 -3.93 1.90
N ASP A 68 -11.20 -4.95 1.66
CA ASP A 68 -11.65 -5.85 2.73
C ASP A 68 -10.48 -6.54 3.44
N ARG A 69 -9.45 -6.94 2.69
CA ARG A 69 -8.24 -7.56 3.24
C ARG A 69 -7.41 -6.58 4.06
N LEU A 70 -7.20 -5.37 3.57
CA LEU A 70 -6.45 -4.34 4.29
C LEU A 70 -7.18 -3.92 5.58
N GLU A 71 -8.49 -3.74 5.51
CA GLU A 71 -9.31 -3.37 6.67
C GLU A 71 -9.36 -4.48 7.72
N ALA A 72 -9.40 -5.75 7.30
CA ALA A 72 -9.35 -6.89 8.22
C ALA A 72 -8.05 -6.95 9.05
N TYR A 73 -6.98 -6.32 8.58
CA TYR A 73 -5.67 -6.31 9.25
C TYR A 73 -5.31 -4.97 9.89
N MET A 74 -6.25 -4.05 10.03
CA MET A 74 -5.99 -2.72 10.61
C MET A 74 -5.34 -2.78 11.99
N GLU A 75 -5.78 -3.69 12.87
CA GLU A 75 -5.20 -3.83 14.20
C GLU A 75 -3.75 -4.34 14.14
N ASP A 76 -3.44 -5.28 13.25
CA ASP A 76 -2.07 -5.73 13.02
C ASP A 76 -1.18 -4.61 12.50
N PHE A 77 -1.71 -3.77 11.59
CA PHE A 77 -0.98 -2.62 11.07
C PHE A 77 -0.73 -1.53 12.12
N LYS A 78 -1.65 -1.37 13.08
CA LYS A 78 -1.43 -0.50 14.26
C LYS A 78 -0.35 -1.07 15.18
N VAL A 79 -0.33 -2.39 15.37
CA VAL A 79 0.75 -3.07 16.11
C VAL A 79 2.10 -2.82 15.44
N ASN A 80 2.18 -2.96 14.11
CA ASN A 80 3.42 -2.66 13.37
C ASN A 80 3.89 -1.22 13.58
N ALA A 81 2.99 -0.23 13.46
CA ALA A 81 3.33 1.18 13.68
C ALA A 81 3.88 1.42 15.09
N ARG A 82 3.20 0.88 16.09
CA ARG A 82 3.56 1.06 17.49
C ARG A 82 4.86 0.35 17.87
N GLU A 83 4.97 -0.95 17.54
CA GLU A 83 6.09 -1.78 18.02
C GLU A 83 7.38 -1.54 17.24
N LEU A 84 7.30 -1.20 15.95
CA LEU A 84 8.49 -1.00 15.11
C LEU A 84 8.97 0.46 15.12
N PHE A 85 8.05 1.42 15.22
CA PHE A 85 8.35 2.85 15.04
C PHE A 85 7.92 3.73 16.21
N ASN A 86 7.24 3.18 17.21
CA ASN A 86 6.64 3.93 18.33
C ASN A 86 5.71 5.06 17.84
N CYS A 87 4.94 4.78 16.79
CA CYS A 87 4.02 5.71 16.15
C CYS A 87 2.57 5.25 16.32
N GLN A 88 1.65 6.19 16.30
CA GLN A 88 0.22 5.94 16.09
C GLN A 88 -0.05 5.57 14.63
N GLY A 89 -1.35 5.40 14.30
CA GLY A 89 -1.76 5.09 12.93
C GLY A 89 -1.38 3.69 12.50
N ILE A 90 -1.12 3.50 11.22
CA ILE A 90 -0.89 2.19 10.61
C ILE A 90 0.40 2.12 9.79
N HIS A 91 1.09 0.98 9.88
CA HIS A 91 2.19 0.62 9.00
C HIS A 91 1.87 -0.70 8.28
N VAL A 92 1.61 -0.61 6.96
CA VAL A 92 1.43 -1.78 6.10
C VAL A 92 2.81 -2.30 5.70
N PRO A 93 3.17 -3.55 6.08
CA PRO A 93 4.49 -4.09 5.79
C PRO A 93 4.65 -4.42 4.30
N SER A 94 5.88 -4.60 3.84
CA SER A 94 6.20 -4.95 2.45
C SER A 94 5.63 -6.30 2.01
N ARG A 95 5.23 -7.14 2.94
CA ARG A 95 4.66 -8.46 2.74
C ARG A 95 3.79 -8.85 3.92
N PHE A 96 2.67 -9.49 3.65
CA PHE A 96 1.84 -10.15 4.66
C PHE A 96 1.20 -11.43 4.10
N SER A 97 0.58 -12.25 4.96
CA SER A 97 -0.07 -13.50 4.55
C SER A 97 -1.41 -13.71 5.27
N SER A 98 -1.47 -14.57 6.27
CA SER A 98 -2.67 -14.85 7.08
C SER A 98 -2.91 -13.82 8.19
N HIS A 99 -2.01 -12.87 8.36
CA HIS A 99 -2.08 -11.74 9.30
C HIS A 99 -1.32 -10.55 8.71
N GLY A 100 -1.58 -9.35 9.20
CA GLY A 100 -0.97 -8.10 8.76
C GLY A 100 0.33 -7.72 9.50
N LEU A 101 0.80 -8.53 10.45
CA LEU A 101 2.04 -8.24 11.18
C LEU A 101 3.26 -8.31 10.26
N ASN A 102 4.21 -7.40 10.48
CA ASN A 102 5.50 -7.45 9.79
C ASN A 102 6.22 -8.76 10.12
N ASN A 103 6.69 -9.44 9.11
CA ASN A 103 7.36 -10.74 9.23
C ASN A 103 8.74 -10.76 8.57
N HIS A 104 9.26 -9.59 8.17
CA HIS A 104 10.53 -9.48 7.46
C HIS A 104 11.50 -8.62 8.25
N PHE A 105 12.45 -9.28 8.93
CA PHE A 105 13.47 -8.67 9.79
C PHE A 105 14.86 -9.11 9.31
N ASP A 106 15.34 -8.50 8.23
CA ASP A 106 16.66 -8.78 7.65
C ASP A 106 17.49 -7.51 7.55
N ALA A 107 18.72 -7.54 8.06
CA ALA A 107 19.62 -6.39 8.06
C ALA A 107 20.20 -6.09 6.67
N THR A 108 20.32 -7.11 5.80
CA THR A 108 20.87 -6.95 4.44
C THR A 108 19.79 -6.60 3.44
N TRP A 109 18.53 -6.90 3.76
CA TRP A 109 17.37 -6.61 2.96
C TRP A 109 16.29 -5.93 3.82
N PRO A 110 16.42 -4.62 4.10
CA PRO A 110 15.73 -3.95 5.20
C PRO A 110 14.30 -3.54 4.84
N MET A 111 13.47 -4.48 4.40
CA MET A 111 12.07 -4.29 3.99
C MET A 111 11.19 -3.66 5.08
N THR A 112 11.54 -3.87 6.35
CA THR A 112 10.85 -3.24 7.49
C THR A 112 10.88 -1.71 7.41
N PHE A 113 11.92 -1.13 6.80
CA PHE A 113 12.07 0.32 6.68
C PHE A 113 11.41 0.93 5.43
N TRP A 114 10.70 0.13 4.65
CA TRP A 114 9.83 0.65 3.62
C TRP A 114 8.54 1.21 4.23
N LEU A 115 8.38 2.51 4.14
CA LEU A 115 7.30 3.23 4.83
C LEU A 115 6.09 3.52 3.94
N ALA A 116 6.22 3.34 2.62
CA ALA A 116 5.22 3.75 1.65
C ALA A 116 3.94 2.90 1.65
N GLY A 117 3.91 1.75 2.35
CA GLY A 117 2.83 0.76 2.22
C GLY A 117 1.44 1.34 2.40
N ALA A 118 1.14 1.86 3.59
CA ALA A 118 -0.17 2.43 3.89
C ALA A 118 -0.52 3.61 2.97
N ALA A 119 0.45 4.48 2.67
CA ALA A 119 0.25 5.61 1.79
C ALA A 119 -0.04 5.21 0.35
N TRP A 120 0.66 4.22 -0.19
CA TRP A 120 0.42 3.74 -1.54
C TRP A 120 -0.97 3.11 -1.68
N TYR A 121 -1.37 2.27 -0.71
CA TYR A 121 -2.72 1.70 -0.73
C TYR A 121 -3.81 2.76 -0.55
N SER A 122 -3.55 3.82 0.21
CA SER A 122 -4.45 4.97 0.34
C SER A 122 -4.78 5.62 -1.01
N LEU A 123 -3.82 5.64 -1.94
CA LEU A 123 -4.08 6.16 -3.30
C LEU A 123 -5.11 5.30 -4.05
N PHE A 124 -5.09 3.98 -3.88
CA PHE A 124 -6.11 3.11 -4.49
C PHE A 124 -7.51 3.34 -3.89
N TYR A 125 -7.62 3.61 -2.58
CA TYR A 125 -8.89 4.01 -1.97
C TYR A 125 -9.40 5.31 -2.56
N TYR A 126 -8.52 6.30 -2.71
CA TYR A 126 -8.91 7.58 -3.30
C TYR A 126 -9.23 7.47 -4.79
N ASP A 127 -8.44 6.71 -5.55
CA ASP A 127 -8.70 6.43 -6.97
C ASP A 127 -10.04 5.72 -7.16
N TYR A 128 -10.40 4.76 -6.30
CA TYR A 128 -11.70 4.11 -6.37
C TYR A 128 -12.84 5.13 -6.28
N TYR A 129 -12.75 6.06 -5.33
CA TYR A 129 -13.71 7.17 -5.27
C TYR A 129 -13.69 8.02 -6.55
N MET A 130 -12.53 8.37 -7.07
CA MET A 130 -12.41 9.21 -8.27
C MET A 130 -13.04 8.57 -9.51
N TYR A 131 -13.02 7.24 -9.60
CA TYR A 131 -13.64 6.50 -10.71
C TYR A 131 -15.13 6.23 -10.50
N THR A 132 -15.58 6.02 -9.27
CA THR A 132 -16.97 5.63 -8.95
C THR A 132 -17.83 6.81 -8.52
N LEU A 133 -17.23 7.87 -7.99
CA LEU A 133 -17.87 9.01 -7.32
C LEU A 133 -18.74 8.59 -6.13
N ASP A 134 -18.47 7.42 -5.54
CA ASP A 134 -19.16 6.88 -4.37
C ASP A 134 -18.70 7.61 -3.10
N LYS A 135 -19.50 8.58 -2.67
CA LYS A 135 -19.21 9.37 -1.45
C LYS A 135 -19.41 8.59 -0.16
N ASP A 136 -20.19 7.54 -0.16
CA ASP A 136 -20.38 6.70 1.02
C ASP A 136 -19.14 5.83 1.20
N PHE A 137 -18.59 5.25 0.13
CA PHE A 137 -17.29 4.59 0.17
C PHE A 137 -16.18 5.56 0.62
N LEU A 138 -16.15 6.79 0.09
CA LEU A 138 -15.17 7.79 0.49
C LEU A 138 -15.22 8.08 2.00
N ARG A 139 -16.44 8.24 2.55
CA ARG A 139 -16.69 8.59 3.95
C ARG A 139 -16.44 7.42 4.90
N GLU A 140 -16.92 6.23 4.53
CA GLU A 140 -16.99 5.10 5.45
C GLU A 140 -15.75 4.19 5.39
N ARG A 141 -15.03 4.19 4.26
CA ARG A 141 -13.88 3.31 4.04
C ARG A 141 -12.60 4.05 3.71
N ALA A 142 -12.62 4.89 2.66
CA ALA A 142 -11.40 5.52 2.15
C ALA A 142 -10.79 6.51 3.16
N LEU A 143 -11.56 7.51 3.60
CA LEU A 143 -11.05 8.53 4.51
C LEU A 143 -10.55 7.94 5.85
N PRO A 144 -11.28 7.03 6.52
CA PRO A 144 -10.79 6.40 7.75
C PRO A 144 -9.46 5.65 7.58
N PHE A 145 -9.27 4.92 6.48
CA PHE A 145 -8.00 4.25 6.20
C PHE A 145 -6.87 5.26 5.94
N MET A 146 -7.13 6.27 5.11
CA MET A 146 -6.17 7.32 4.79
C MET A 146 -5.76 8.15 6.01
N GLU A 147 -6.69 8.46 6.92
CA GLU A 147 -6.40 9.16 8.17
C GLU A 147 -5.47 8.36 9.08
N GLN A 148 -5.70 7.05 9.20
CA GLN A 148 -4.80 6.18 9.97
C GLN A 148 -3.40 6.10 9.34
N ALA A 149 -3.31 6.11 8.00
CA ALA A 149 -2.03 6.17 7.32
C ALA A 149 -1.33 7.54 7.52
N ALA A 150 -2.07 8.64 7.50
CA ALA A 150 -1.54 9.99 7.74
C ALA A 150 -1.04 10.17 9.18
N LEU A 151 -1.77 9.63 10.15
CA LEU A 151 -1.40 9.67 11.57
C LEU A 151 -0.02 9.00 11.84
N PHE A 152 0.31 7.95 11.09
CA PHE A 152 1.65 7.35 11.16
C PHE A 152 2.73 8.36 10.76
N TYR A 153 2.55 9.10 9.68
CA TYR A 153 3.55 10.08 9.25
C TYR A 153 3.63 11.30 10.16
N GLU A 154 2.52 11.70 10.78
CA GLU A 154 2.50 12.79 11.76
C GLU A 154 3.44 12.48 12.95
N ASP A 155 3.41 11.25 13.46
CA ASP A 155 4.30 10.84 14.55
C ASP A 155 5.73 10.51 14.07
N PHE A 156 5.86 9.92 12.89
CA PHE A 156 7.14 9.41 12.38
C PHE A 156 8.08 10.53 11.91
N LEU A 157 7.52 11.54 11.21
CA LEU A 157 8.33 12.56 10.57
C LEU A 157 8.90 13.53 11.61
N LYS A 158 10.17 13.86 11.44
CA LYS A 158 10.86 14.88 12.27
C LYS A 158 11.33 16.01 11.37
N GLU A 159 11.13 17.23 11.85
CA GLU A 159 11.63 18.41 11.15
C GLU A 159 13.15 18.54 11.33
N GLY A 160 13.84 18.72 10.21
CA GLY A 160 15.28 18.97 10.19
C GLY A 160 15.62 20.43 10.43
N ASN A 161 16.90 20.73 10.61
CA ASN A 161 17.40 22.08 10.84
C ASN A 161 17.11 23.05 9.65
N ASP A 162 16.79 22.53 8.50
CA ASP A 162 16.45 23.29 7.28
C ASP A 162 14.93 23.49 7.11
N GLY A 163 14.14 23.10 8.10
CA GLY A 163 12.68 23.21 8.08
C GLY A 163 11.98 22.16 7.23
N LYS A 164 12.70 21.11 6.78
CA LYS A 164 12.11 20.01 6.00
C LYS A 164 11.92 18.77 6.85
N TYR A 165 10.91 18.01 6.54
CA TYR A 165 10.67 16.71 7.18
C TYR A 165 11.64 15.64 6.69
N ILE A 166 12.05 14.79 7.62
CA ILE A 166 13.03 13.73 7.40
C ILE A 166 12.37 12.37 7.58
N PHE A 167 12.55 11.50 6.60
CA PHE A 167 12.19 10.08 6.65
C PHE A 167 13.44 9.28 7.05
N ASN A 168 13.54 8.87 8.30
CA ASN A 168 14.67 8.12 8.83
C ASN A 168 14.23 7.11 9.92
N PRO A 169 14.38 5.78 9.69
CA PRO A 169 14.89 5.14 8.48
C PRO A 169 13.93 5.23 7.29
N SER A 170 14.42 4.92 6.09
CA SER A 170 13.66 4.90 4.85
C SER A 170 14.26 3.88 3.88
N TYR A 171 13.45 3.35 2.97
CA TYR A 171 13.90 2.38 1.97
C TYR A 171 13.07 2.43 0.70
N SER A 172 13.72 2.42 -0.45
CA SER A 172 13.06 2.25 -1.75
C SER A 172 13.34 0.83 -2.26
N PRO A 173 12.46 -0.15 -2.03
CA PRO A 173 12.66 -1.52 -2.48
C PRO A 173 12.76 -1.62 -4.02
N GLU A 174 13.67 -2.39 -4.62
CA GLU A 174 14.81 -3.02 -3.92
C GLU A 174 16.11 -2.38 -4.43
N ASN A 175 16.30 -1.09 -4.14
CA ASN A 175 17.39 -0.29 -4.67
C ASN A 175 18.47 -0.02 -3.61
N ASN A 176 19.72 0.01 -4.07
CA ASN A 176 20.83 0.52 -3.30
C ASN A 176 21.10 1.97 -3.68
N PRO A 177 21.19 2.91 -2.72
CA PRO A 177 21.70 4.23 -3.00
C PRO A 177 23.12 4.15 -3.56
N ALA A 178 23.43 4.94 -4.61
CA ALA A 178 24.73 4.88 -5.27
C ALA A 178 25.91 5.26 -4.35
N ASN A 179 25.63 5.96 -3.27
CA ASN A 179 26.61 6.47 -2.30
C ASN A 179 26.62 5.69 -0.96
N SER A 180 25.98 4.52 -0.91
CA SER A 180 25.89 3.70 0.31
C SER A 180 26.06 2.22 0.00
N SER A 181 26.66 1.49 0.92
CA SER A 181 26.69 0.02 0.91
C SER A 181 25.41 -0.61 1.51
N SER A 182 24.58 0.18 2.17
CA SER A 182 23.31 -0.25 2.75
C SER A 182 22.15 0.11 1.84
N GLN A 183 21.14 -0.76 1.76
CA GLN A 183 19.88 -0.47 1.11
C GLN A 183 19.03 0.51 1.94
N ALA A 184 19.12 0.45 3.27
CA ALA A 184 18.48 1.43 4.14
C ALA A 184 19.12 2.82 3.93
N CYS A 185 18.27 3.82 3.89
CA CYS A 185 18.69 5.19 3.60
C CYS A 185 17.86 6.21 4.40
N VAL A 186 18.06 7.46 4.09
CA VAL A 186 17.24 8.59 4.56
C VAL A 186 16.56 9.22 3.35
N ASN A 187 15.28 9.57 3.48
CA ASN A 187 14.51 10.26 2.45
C ASN A 187 14.43 9.49 1.12
N ALA A 188 14.13 8.21 1.14
CA ALA A 188 13.84 7.46 -0.08
C ALA A 188 12.72 8.15 -0.87
N THR A 189 12.95 8.41 -2.15
CA THR A 189 11.99 9.12 -3.01
C THR A 189 10.62 8.45 -3.01
N MET A 190 10.56 7.12 -2.98
CA MET A 190 9.31 6.38 -2.93
C MET A 190 8.48 6.72 -1.70
N ASP A 191 9.09 6.73 -0.51
CA ASP A 191 8.41 7.04 0.75
C ASP A 191 7.91 8.50 0.76
N VAL A 192 8.77 9.43 0.34
CA VAL A 192 8.42 10.85 0.24
C VAL A 192 7.26 11.08 -0.73
N MET A 193 7.28 10.46 -1.90
CA MET A 193 6.24 10.63 -2.91
C MET A 193 4.91 10.01 -2.48
N ALA A 194 4.94 8.83 -1.88
CA ALA A 194 3.73 8.17 -1.38
C ALA A 194 3.08 8.98 -0.25
N ALA A 195 3.86 9.47 0.72
CA ALA A 195 3.36 10.32 1.79
C ALA A 195 2.75 11.63 1.25
N ASN A 196 3.40 12.29 0.28
CA ASN A 196 2.83 13.48 -0.36
C ASN A 196 1.50 13.20 -1.04
N GLY A 197 1.39 12.09 -1.77
CA GLY A 197 0.15 11.66 -2.42
C GLY A 197 -0.97 11.45 -1.40
N LEU A 198 -0.69 10.67 -0.34
CA LEU A 198 -1.62 10.43 0.75
C LEU A 198 -2.14 11.73 1.38
N LEU A 199 -1.24 12.61 1.82
CA LEU A 199 -1.63 13.83 2.56
C LEU A 199 -2.50 14.75 1.69
N ARG A 200 -2.20 14.86 0.40
CA ARG A 200 -3.07 15.57 -0.56
C ARG A 200 -4.44 14.94 -0.68
N SER A 201 -4.50 13.61 -0.83
CA SER A 201 -5.76 12.88 -0.95
C SER A 201 -6.62 13.01 0.31
N VAL A 202 -6.01 13.00 1.51
CA VAL A 202 -6.72 13.24 2.78
C VAL A 202 -7.36 14.63 2.79
N ILE A 203 -6.59 15.67 2.42
CA ILE A 203 -7.10 17.06 2.36
C ILE A 203 -8.26 17.17 1.38
N GLU A 204 -8.10 16.67 0.17
CA GLU A 204 -9.13 16.71 -0.87
C GLU A 204 -10.38 15.94 -0.47
N ALA A 205 -10.23 14.72 0.07
CA ALA A 205 -11.34 13.91 0.55
C ALA A 205 -12.11 14.60 1.68
N SER A 206 -11.39 15.21 2.64
CA SER A 206 -11.99 15.98 3.74
C SER A 206 -12.79 17.18 3.22
N GLN A 207 -12.27 17.89 2.23
CA GLN A 207 -12.97 19.01 1.57
C GLN A 207 -14.24 18.55 0.83
N ILE A 208 -14.15 17.43 0.08
CA ILE A 208 -15.30 16.86 -0.66
C ILE A 208 -16.41 16.44 0.31
N LEU A 209 -16.05 15.91 1.46
CA LEU A 209 -17.01 15.46 2.48
C LEU A 209 -17.45 16.58 3.45
N GLY A 210 -16.77 17.71 3.46
CA GLY A 210 -17.03 18.82 4.38
C GLY A 210 -16.71 18.49 5.84
N VAL A 211 -15.69 17.67 6.06
CA VAL A 211 -15.21 17.25 7.40
C VAL A 211 -13.77 17.73 7.65
N ASN A 212 -13.38 17.84 8.91
CA ASN A 212 -11.99 18.14 9.33
C ASN A 212 -11.40 19.41 8.67
N GLN A 213 -12.20 20.50 8.57
CA GLN A 213 -11.79 21.79 7.98
C GLN A 213 -11.03 22.66 8.98
#